data_c8214b4081ef32a34ba37b51abc64628
#
_entry.id   c8214b4081ef32a34ba37b51abc64628
#
_cell.length_a   1.000
_cell.length_b   1.000
_cell.length_c   1.000
_cell.angle_alpha   90.00
_cell.angle_beta   90.00
_cell.angle_gamma   90.00
#
_symmetry.space_group_name_H-M   'P 1'
#
loop_
_entity.id
_entity.type
_entity.pdbx_description
1 polymer ?
#
loop_
_entity_poly.entity_id
_entity_poly.type
_entity_poly.pdbx_seq_one_letter_code
_entity_poly.pdbx_strand_id
1 'polypeptide(L)'
;DSTLIYPYRVPNPTMNSGGVGGGISKYSWDGELLWNYEISNETYQHHHDVEPLPNGNILVIVWEYKTADEAYALGRQSIDNSLNAMWSEAILELEPVGTNDVNIVWEWHLWDHLIQDVDPDLPNYGVISDHPELQDINYGNAGSNGGPNGATGDWKHFNAVAYNEDLDQI
;
A
#
# COMPACT_ATOMS: atom_id res chain seq x y z
N ASP A 1 -6.82 26.81 7.63
CA ASP A 1 -8.19 26.59 7.17
C ASP A 1 -8.62 25.18 7.49
N SER A 2 -9.83 25.04 8.04
CA SER A 2 -10.35 23.72 8.39
C SER A 2 -10.88 23.02 7.14
N THR A 3 -10.34 21.87 6.81
CA THR A 3 -10.80 21.02 5.70
C THR A 3 -11.01 19.60 6.20
N LEU A 4 -11.85 18.83 5.50
CA LEU A 4 -12.06 17.40 5.73
C LEU A 4 -11.36 16.62 4.64
N ILE A 5 -10.48 15.70 5.01
CA ILE A 5 -9.99 14.64 4.12
C ILE A 5 -10.90 13.42 4.29
N TYR A 6 -11.41 12.91 3.19
CA TYR A 6 -12.39 11.83 3.18
C TYR A 6 -11.97 10.72 2.21
N PRO A 7 -11.39 9.61 2.71
CA PRO A 7 -11.15 8.43 1.89
C PRO A 7 -12.48 7.70 1.60
N TYR A 8 -12.62 7.17 0.38
CA TYR A 8 -13.83 6.44 -0.03
C TYR A 8 -13.49 5.26 -0.93
N ARG A 9 -14.43 4.31 -0.99
CA ARG A 9 -14.31 3.17 -1.87
C ARG A 9 -14.74 3.52 -3.29
N VAL A 10 -13.85 3.25 -4.27
CA VAL A 10 -14.22 3.34 -5.70
C VAL A 10 -15.12 2.17 -6.11
N PRO A 11 -15.98 2.35 -7.14
CA PRO A 11 -16.94 1.31 -7.54
C PRO A 11 -16.29 0.00 -7.99
N ASN A 12 -15.17 0.07 -8.70
CA ASN A 12 -14.49 -1.09 -9.30
C ASN A 12 -12.98 -1.05 -8.96
N PRO A 13 -12.60 -1.39 -7.72
CA PRO A 13 -11.19 -1.38 -7.34
C PRO A 13 -10.42 -2.46 -8.11
N THR A 14 -9.17 -2.16 -8.50
CA THR A 14 -8.30 -3.08 -9.23
C THR A 14 -7.80 -4.22 -8.34
N MET A 15 -7.53 -3.93 -7.07
CA MET A 15 -7.25 -4.92 -6.04
C MET A 15 -8.34 -4.83 -4.97
N ASN A 16 -9.04 -5.94 -4.71
CA ASN A 16 -10.25 -5.95 -3.91
C ASN A 16 -10.14 -6.91 -2.73
N SER A 17 -9.83 -6.37 -1.55
CA SER A 17 -9.80 -7.09 -0.27
C SER A 17 -10.48 -6.28 0.83
N GLY A 18 -10.37 -6.71 2.08
CA GLY A 18 -10.87 -5.94 3.22
C GLY A 18 -10.26 -4.54 3.26
N GLY A 19 -11.03 -3.54 3.69
CA GLY A 19 -10.56 -2.16 3.80
C GLY A 19 -10.26 -1.41 2.49
N VAL A 20 -10.56 -2.01 1.34
CA VAL A 20 -10.33 -1.37 0.04
C VAL A 20 -11.04 -0.01 -0.05
N GLY A 21 -10.29 1.02 -0.45
CA GLY A 21 -10.74 2.37 -0.71
C GLY A 21 -10.61 2.72 -2.18
N GLY A 22 -9.62 3.50 -2.52
CA GLY A 22 -9.26 3.89 -3.89
C GLY A 22 -9.40 5.38 -4.14
N GLY A 23 -10.34 6.06 -3.50
CA GLY A 23 -10.55 7.49 -3.68
C GLY A 23 -10.27 8.29 -2.42
N ILE A 24 -9.82 9.54 -2.59
CA ILE A 24 -9.57 10.50 -1.53
C ILE A 24 -10.14 11.84 -1.97
N SER A 25 -10.99 12.42 -1.15
CA SER A 25 -11.57 13.75 -1.39
C SER A 25 -11.16 14.73 -0.31
N LYS A 26 -10.97 15.99 -0.67
CA LYS A 26 -10.78 17.10 0.25
C LYS A 26 -11.94 18.07 0.12
N TYR A 27 -12.61 18.32 1.23
CA TYR A 27 -13.75 19.24 1.30
C TYR A 27 -13.44 20.46 2.18
N SER A 28 -14.03 21.61 1.82
CA SER A 28 -14.13 22.71 2.75
C SER A 28 -15.08 22.38 3.89
N TRP A 29 -15.05 23.16 4.97
CA TRP A 29 -15.99 23.01 6.09
C TRP A 29 -17.46 23.25 5.70
N ASP A 30 -17.68 24.02 4.62
CA ASP A 30 -19.03 24.27 4.08
C ASP A 30 -19.50 23.21 3.09
N GLY A 31 -18.71 22.16 2.88
CA GLY A 31 -19.06 21.00 2.04
C GLY A 31 -18.73 21.17 0.54
N GLU A 32 -17.92 22.17 0.17
CA GLU A 32 -17.42 22.33 -1.19
C GLU A 32 -16.30 21.33 -1.45
N LEU A 33 -16.36 20.59 -2.57
CA LEU A 33 -15.29 19.70 -3.02
C LEU A 33 -14.11 20.54 -3.54
N LEU A 34 -12.99 20.48 -2.83
CA LEU A 34 -11.79 21.25 -3.17
C LEU A 34 -10.82 20.45 -4.05
N TRP A 35 -10.74 19.14 -3.81
CA TRP A 35 -9.85 18.25 -4.53
C TRP A 35 -10.34 16.81 -4.40
N ASN A 36 -10.11 16.00 -5.45
CA ASN A 36 -10.39 14.55 -5.45
C ASN A 36 -9.37 13.83 -6.30
N TYR A 37 -8.89 12.69 -5.81
CA TYR A 37 -7.99 11.81 -6.58
C TYR A 37 -8.30 10.34 -6.32
N GLU A 38 -8.13 9.50 -7.35
CA GLU A 38 -8.30 8.05 -7.23
C GLU A 38 -6.98 7.32 -7.45
N ILE A 39 -6.61 6.45 -6.49
CA ILE A 39 -5.49 5.53 -6.56
C ILE A 39 -6.07 4.11 -6.64
N SER A 40 -6.44 3.72 -7.85
CA SER A 40 -6.98 2.41 -8.18
C SER A 40 -6.58 2.10 -9.62
N ASN A 41 -5.38 1.56 -9.81
CA ASN A 41 -4.80 1.25 -11.11
C ASN A 41 -4.06 -0.09 -11.07
N GLU A 42 -3.37 -0.46 -12.15
CA GLU A 42 -2.69 -1.74 -12.26
C GLU A 42 -1.51 -1.91 -11.30
N THR A 43 -0.95 -0.81 -10.78
CA THR A 43 0.20 -0.81 -9.87
C THR A 43 -0.22 -0.64 -8.41
N TYR A 44 -1.12 0.32 -8.15
CA TYR A 44 -1.49 0.74 -6.80
C TYR A 44 -3.00 0.71 -6.57
N GLN A 45 -3.39 0.31 -5.38
CA GLN A 45 -4.75 0.42 -4.87
C GLN A 45 -4.73 0.98 -3.44
N HIS A 46 -5.27 2.18 -3.24
CA HIS A 46 -5.45 2.72 -1.90
C HIS A 46 -6.39 1.84 -1.08
N HIS A 47 -6.03 1.63 0.18
CA HIS A 47 -6.85 0.94 1.18
C HIS A 47 -6.67 1.56 2.57
N HIS A 48 -7.63 1.31 3.46
CA HIS A 48 -7.69 1.70 4.87
C HIS A 48 -7.50 3.20 5.11
N ASP A 49 -6.28 3.69 5.29
CA ASP A 49 -6.01 4.93 5.99
C ASP A 49 -5.26 5.98 5.16
N VAL A 50 -5.45 7.23 5.54
CA VAL A 50 -4.74 8.40 5.01
C VAL A 50 -4.40 9.34 6.15
N GLU A 51 -3.21 9.95 6.12
CA GLU A 51 -2.77 10.91 7.12
C GLU A 51 -2.43 12.25 6.47
N PRO A 52 -3.19 13.33 6.73
CA PRO A 52 -2.85 14.67 6.29
C PRO A 52 -1.60 15.21 6.97
N LEU A 53 -0.67 15.75 6.19
CA LEU A 53 0.58 16.33 6.70
C LEU A 53 0.48 17.85 6.91
N PRO A 54 1.31 18.43 7.79
CA PRO A 54 1.32 19.89 8.04
C PRO A 54 1.67 20.72 6.80
N ASN A 55 2.42 20.17 5.84
CA ASN A 55 2.76 20.83 4.57
C ASN A 55 1.59 20.85 3.55
N GLY A 56 0.47 20.18 3.86
CA GLY A 56 -0.69 20.07 2.99
C GLY A 56 -0.71 18.81 2.12
N ASN A 57 0.34 18.01 2.15
CA ASN A 57 0.41 16.71 1.50
C ASN A 57 -0.39 15.66 2.30
N ILE A 58 -0.51 14.47 1.74
CA ILE A 58 -1.29 13.38 2.33
C ILE A 58 -0.48 12.09 2.22
N LEU A 59 -0.21 11.42 3.35
CA LEU A 59 0.28 10.04 3.32
C LEU A 59 -0.90 9.10 3.05
N VAL A 60 -0.66 8.11 2.23
CA VAL A 60 -1.65 7.08 1.89
C VAL A 60 -1.04 5.69 1.93
N ILE A 61 -1.80 4.72 2.44
CA ILE A 61 -1.43 3.30 2.36
C ILE A 61 -1.97 2.74 1.05
N VAL A 62 -1.13 2.01 0.33
CA VAL A 62 -1.53 1.35 -0.91
C VAL A 62 -1.05 -0.09 -0.95
N TRP A 63 -1.87 -0.98 -1.49
CA TRP A 63 -1.36 -2.23 -2.05
C TRP A 63 -0.58 -1.92 -3.32
N GLU A 64 0.58 -2.53 -3.44
CA GLU A 64 1.42 -2.52 -4.63
C GLU A 64 1.38 -3.90 -5.28
N TYR A 65 0.95 -3.98 -6.54
CA TYR A 65 0.85 -5.22 -7.28
C TYR A 65 2.23 -5.77 -7.64
N LYS A 66 2.49 -7.02 -7.27
CA LYS A 66 3.67 -7.79 -7.70
C LYS A 66 3.19 -9.10 -8.32
N THR A 67 3.83 -9.48 -9.42
CA THR A 67 3.60 -10.78 -10.05
C THR A 67 4.21 -11.90 -9.21
N ALA A 68 3.72 -13.13 -9.40
CA ALA A 68 4.34 -14.29 -8.78
C ALA A 68 5.82 -14.47 -9.21
N ASP A 69 6.16 -14.18 -10.46
CA ASP A 69 7.53 -14.28 -10.96
C ASP A 69 8.48 -13.30 -10.26
N GLU A 70 8.04 -12.06 -10.00
CA GLU A 70 8.82 -11.08 -9.22
C GLU A 70 9.04 -11.58 -7.79
N ALA A 71 8.00 -12.12 -7.15
CA ALA A 71 8.10 -12.65 -5.80
C ALA A 71 9.02 -13.87 -5.72
N TYR A 72 8.92 -14.81 -6.67
CA TYR A 72 9.82 -15.98 -6.74
C TYR A 72 11.27 -15.58 -6.98
N ALA A 73 11.51 -14.55 -7.81
CA ALA A 73 12.86 -14.03 -8.05
C ALA A 73 13.52 -13.43 -6.79
N LEU A 74 12.73 -13.07 -5.78
CA LEU A 74 13.20 -12.60 -4.46
C LEU A 74 13.14 -13.69 -3.37
N GLY A 75 12.87 -14.96 -3.73
CA GLY A 75 12.91 -16.08 -2.80
C GLY A 75 11.58 -16.44 -2.13
N ARG A 76 10.44 -15.87 -2.58
CA ARG A 76 9.12 -16.39 -2.18
C ARG A 76 8.97 -17.83 -2.62
N GLN A 77 8.50 -18.71 -1.73
CA GLN A 77 8.41 -20.15 -2.05
C GLN A 77 7.07 -20.58 -2.63
N SER A 78 5.98 -19.91 -2.26
CA SER A 78 4.66 -20.26 -2.78
C SER A 78 3.72 -19.05 -2.82
N ILE A 79 2.88 -19.04 -3.85
CA ILE A 79 1.72 -18.14 -3.99
C ILE A 79 0.54 -19.01 -4.41
N ASP A 80 -0.40 -19.25 -3.47
CA ASP A 80 -1.50 -20.18 -3.63
C ASP A 80 -2.83 -19.49 -3.96
N ASN A 81 -2.79 -18.35 -4.62
CA ASN A 81 -3.98 -17.66 -5.11
C ASN A 81 -4.08 -17.71 -6.65
N SER A 82 -5.30 -17.72 -7.17
CA SER A 82 -5.58 -17.85 -8.61
C SER A 82 -5.21 -16.61 -9.43
N LEU A 83 -4.83 -15.51 -8.77
CA LEU A 83 -4.35 -14.30 -9.45
C LEU A 83 -2.87 -14.43 -9.85
N ASN A 84 -2.12 -15.41 -9.31
CA ASN A 84 -0.68 -15.50 -9.42
C ASN A 84 0.01 -14.17 -9.08
N ALA A 85 -0.42 -13.56 -8.00
CA ALA A 85 0.02 -12.24 -7.59
C ALA A 85 0.21 -12.15 -6.07
N MET A 86 1.03 -11.20 -5.67
CA MET A 86 1.26 -10.83 -4.28
C MET A 86 1.13 -9.32 -4.19
N TRP A 87 0.22 -8.82 -3.36
CA TRP A 87 0.06 -7.39 -3.15
C TRP A 87 0.90 -7.00 -1.94
N SER A 88 2.00 -6.32 -2.22
CA SER A 88 2.87 -5.75 -1.19
C SER A 88 2.26 -4.45 -0.67
N GLU A 89 2.91 -3.85 0.32
CA GLU A 89 2.49 -2.59 0.90
C GLU A 89 3.43 -1.47 0.49
N ALA A 90 2.88 -0.29 0.26
CA ALA A 90 3.64 0.93 0.16
C ALA A 90 2.94 2.09 0.87
N ILE A 91 3.71 3.10 1.25
CA ILE A 91 3.22 4.37 1.75
C ILE A 91 3.69 5.43 0.78
N LEU A 92 2.74 6.21 0.25
CA LEU A 92 3.03 7.29 -0.69
C LEU A 92 2.71 8.63 -0.05
N GLU A 93 3.55 9.64 -0.26
CA GLU A 93 3.23 11.03 0.04
C GLU A 93 2.75 11.71 -1.23
N LEU A 94 1.50 12.16 -1.20
CA LEU A 94 0.84 12.83 -2.30
C LEU A 94 0.84 14.34 -2.07
N GLU A 95 1.38 15.10 -3.02
CA GLU A 95 1.18 16.55 -3.11
C GLU A 95 -0.03 16.82 -4.02
N PRO A 96 -1.17 17.32 -3.50
CA PRO A 96 -2.33 17.65 -4.32
C PRO A 96 -2.01 18.73 -5.35
N VAL A 97 -2.39 18.52 -6.61
CA VAL A 97 -2.19 19.47 -7.71
C VAL A 97 -3.54 19.82 -8.34
N GLY A 98 -3.84 21.11 -8.43
CA GLY A 98 -5.11 21.57 -8.99
C GLY A 98 -6.30 21.03 -8.21
N THR A 99 -7.28 20.45 -8.92
CA THR A 99 -8.51 19.91 -8.31
C THR A 99 -8.62 18.39 -8.35
N ASN A 100 -7.74 17.70 -9.12
CA ASN A 100 -7.87 16.25 -9.38
C ASN A 100 -6.56 15.56 -9.83
N ASP A 101 -5.40 16.13 -9.48
CA ASP A 101 -4.10 15.55 -9.81
C ASP A 101 -3.18 15.52 -8.60
N VAL A 102 -2.06 14.77 -8.67
CA VAL A 102 -1.05 14.64 -7.62
C VAL A 102 0.35 14.55 -8.20
N ASN A 103 1.35 15.02 -7.41
CA ASN A 103 2.71 14.55 -7.51
C ASN A 103 2.97 13.56 -6.38
N ILE A 104 3.55 12.40 -6.66
CA ILE A 104 4.13 11.54 -5.62
C ILE A 104 5.50 12.14 -5.31
N VAL A 105 5.65 12.68 -4.10
CA VAL A 105 6.88 13.41 -3.71
C VAL A 105 7.79 12.59 -2.80
N TRP A 106 7.25 11.55 -2.19
CA TRP A 106 7.99 10.55 -1.41
C TRP A 106 7.23 9.22 -1.44
N GLU A 107 7.99 8.11 -1.36
CA GLU A 107 7.44 6.77 -1.31
C GLU A 107 8.34 5.84 -0.48
N TRP A 108 7.70 4.91 0.23
CA TRP A 108 8.34 3.82 0.93
C TRP A 108 7.65 2.52 0.53
N HIS A 109 8.44 1.52 0.14
CA HIS A 109 7.94 0.23 -0.32
C HIS A 109 8.41 -0.89 0.59
N LEU A 110 7.50 -1.67 1.15
CA LEU A 110 7.84 -2.89 1.87
C LEU A 110 8.68 -3.84 0.99
N TRP A 111 8.48 -3.77 -0.32
CA TRP A 111 9.21 -4.57 -1.32
C TRP A 111 10.73 -4.33 -1.31
N ASP A 112 11.18 -3.18 -0.89
CA ASP A 112 12.60 -2.82 -0.78
C ASP A 112 13.22 -3.24 0.56
N HIS A 113 12.39 -3.75 1.49
CA HIS A 113 12.79 -4.14 2.84
C HIS A 113 12.56 -5.63 3.11
N LEU A 114 12.94 -6.48 2.16
CA LEU A 114 12.73 -7.92 2.22
C LEU A 114 13.99 -8.68 2.60
N ILE A 115 13.81 -9.84 3.27
CA ILE A 115 14.83 -10.82 3.57
C ILE A 115 14.28 -12.22 3.30
N GLN A 116 15.17 -13.19 3.01
CA GLN A 116 14.87 -14.62 2.93
C GLN A 116 16.08 -15.44 3.37
N ASP A 117 15.85 -16.65 3.89
CA ASP A 117 16.90 -17.58 4.35
C ASP A 117 16.87 -18.93 3.61
N VAL A 118 16.17 -18.99 2.48
CA VAL A 118 15.89 -20.26 1.77
C VAL A 118 16.84 -20.55 0.61
N ASP A 119 17.31 -19.52 -0.10
CA ASP A 119 18.18 -19.69 -1.26
C ASP A 119 19.31 -18.64 -1.26
N PRO A 120 20.56 -19.08 -1.01
CA PRO A 120 21.72 -18.19 -0.96
C PRO A 120 22.11 -17.60 -2.34
N ASP A 121 21.59 -18.13 -3.43
CA ASP A 121 21.86 -17.64 -4.79
C ASP A 121 20.88 -16.52 -5.22
N LEU A 122 19.79 -16.32 -4.44
CA LEU A 122 18.80 -15.28 -4.69
C LEU A 122 19.10 -14.00 -3.89
N PRO A 123 18.57 -12.84 -4.34
CA PRO A 123 18.68 -11.57 -3.61
C PRO A 123 18.16 -11.65 -2.19
N ASN A 124 18.62 -10.73 -1.34
CA ASN A 124 18.14 -10.54 0.05
C ASN A 124 18.34 -11.77 0.95
N TYR A 125 19.29 -12.66 0.60
CA TYR A 125 19.62 -13.80 1.44
C TYR A 125 20.31 -13.35 2.74
N GLY A 126 19.81 -13.83 3.87
CA GLY A 126 20.40 -13.52 5.18
C GLY A 126 19.77 -14.29 6.32
N VAL A 127 20.31 -14.11 7.51
CA VAL A 127 19.75 -14.67 8.74
C VAL A 127 18.63 -13.76 9.23
N ILE A 128 17.38 -14.20 9.11
CA ILE A 128 16.18 -13.39 9.40
C ILE A 128 16.23 -12.78 10.81
N SER A 129 16.68 -13.55 11.82
CA SER A 129 16.78 -13.07 13.21
C SER A 129 17.76 -11.93 13.44
N ASP A 130 18.71 -11.72 12.53
CA ASP A 130 19.73 -10.68 12.65
C ASP A 130 19.28 -9.34 12.01
N HIS A 131 18.13 -9.35 11.34
CA HIS A 131 17.58 -8.24 10.56
C HIS A 131 16.12 -7.92 10.95
N PRO A 132 15.88 -7.40 12.17
CA PRO A 132 14.53 -7.05 12.62
C PRO A 132 13.88 -5.90 11.82
N GLU A 133 14.67 -5.14 11.05
CA GLU A 133 14.22 -4.07 10.15
C GLU A 133 13.71 -4.59 8.80
N LEU A 134 13.92 -5.89 8.48
CA LEU A 134 13.52 -6.49 7.21
C LEU A 134 12.36 -7.47 7.38
N GLN A 135 11.53 -7.57 6.36
CA GLN A 135 10.40 -8.47 6.31
C GLN A 135 10.79 -9.78 5.62
N ASP A 136 10.63 -10.91 6.33
CA ASP A 136 10.72 -12.23 5.69
C ASP A 136 9.64 -12.36 4.60
N ILE A 137 10.09 -12.51 3.35
CA ILE A 137 9.19 -12.64 2.18
C ILE A 137 8.33 -13.91 2.26
N ASN A 138 8.76 -14.91 3.02
CA ASN A 138 8.05 -16.19 3.19
C ASN A 138 7.07 -16.19 4.38
N TYR A 139 7.04 -15.11 5.17
CA TYR A 139 6.14 -15.03 6.32
C TYR A 139 4.69 -14.78 5.90
N GLY A 140 3.82 -15.72 6.21
CA GLY A 140 2.38 -15.63 5.95
C GLY A 140 1.98 -15.97 4.52
N ASN A 141 0.67 -16.05 4.30
CA ASN A 141 0.11 -16.35 2.98
C ASN A 141 0.01 -15.09 2.12
N ALA A 142 0.21 -15.22 0.81
CA ALA A 142 -0.08 -14.17 -0.15
C ALA A 142 -1.51 -14.37 -0.68
N GLY A 143 -2.47 -13.75 0.00
CA GLY A 143 -3.88 -13.77 -0.39
C GLY A 143 -4.61 -15.10 -0.21
N SER A 144 -5.70 -15.25 -0.93
CA SER A 144 -6.57 -16.43 -0.89
C SER A 144 -7.38 -16.59 -2.18
N ASN A 145 -7.99 -17.76 -2.37
CA ASN A 145 -8.86 -18.07 -3.53
C ASN A 145 -10.35 -17.86 -3.25
N GLY A 146 -10.73 -17.51 -2.04
CA GLY A 146 -12.13 -17.40 -1.64
C GLY A 146 -12.38 -16.31 -0.63
N GLY A 147 -13.63 -15.84 -0.61
CA GLY A 147 -14.07 -14.78 0.28
C GLY A 147 -15.14 -13.92 -0.39
N PRO A 148 -15.71 -12.94 0.31
CA PRO A 148 -16.78 -12.10 -0.25
C PRO A 148 -16.31 -11.26 -1.45
N ASN A 149 -15.00 -11.06 -1.59
CA ASN A 149 -14.39 -10.26 -2.67
C ASN A 149 -13.71 -11.12 -3.76
N GLY A 150 -13.80 -12.45 -3.68
CA GLY A 150 -13.14 -13.37 -4.62
C GLY A 150 -11.69 -13.67 -4.24
N ALA A 151 -10.85 -13.96 -5.24
CA ALA A 151 -9.43 -14.18 -5.04
C ALA A 151 -8.70 -12.87 -4.74
N THR A 152 -7.72 -12.93 -3.85
CA THR A 152 -6.89 -11.78 -3.45
C THR A 152 -5.41 -12.15 -3.47
N GLY A 153 -4.55 -11.16 -3.68
CA GLY A 153 -3.10 -11.27 -3.51
C GLY A 153 -2.58 -10.65 -2.22
N ASP A 154 -3.48 -10.23 -1.34
CA ASP A 154 -3.23 -9.48 -0.11
C ASP A 154 -2.24 -10.22 0.83
N TRP A 155 -1.14 -9.56 1.18
CA TRP A 155 -0.08 -10.23 1.95
C TRP A 155 0.07 -9.72 3.37
N LYS A 156 0.26 -8.40 3.59
CA LYS A 156 0.56 -7.83 4.92
C LYS A 156 -0.56 -7.00 5.53
N HIS A 157 -1.32 -6.31 4.74
CA HIS A 157 -2.54 -5.65 5.14
C HIS A 157 -2.34 -4.55 6.20
N PHE A 158 -1.63 -3.49 5.86
CA PHE A 158 -1.47 -2.32 6.73
C PHE A 158 -2.83 -1.67 7.01
N ASN A 159 -3.08 -1.24 8.25
CA ASN A 159 -4.38 -0.72 8.66
C ASN A 159 -4.38 0.76 9.01
N ALA A 160 -3.24 1.32 9.37
CA ALA A 160 -3.12 2.70 9.79
C ALA A 160 -1.76 3.27 9.46
N VAL A 161 -1.71 4.55 9.18
CA VAL A 161 -0.51 5.37 9.06
C VAL A 161 -0.69 6.61 9.91
N ALA A 162 0.36 7.05 10.59
CA ALA A 162 0.35 8.29 11.34
C ALA A 162 1.71 8.98 11.23
N TYR A 163 1.72 10.28 11.23
CA TYR A 163 2.92 11.10 11.21
C TYR A 163 3.16 11.76 12.56
N ASN A 164 4.37 11.60 13.09
CA ASN A 164 4.82 12.29 14.29
C ASN A 164 5.66 13.49 13.90
N GLU A 165 5.09 14.69 14.00
CA GLU A 165 5.75 15.94 13.61
C GLU A 165 6.98 16.27 14.48
N ASP A 166 6.96 15.93 15.77
CA ASP A 166 8.08 16.22 16.70
C ASP A 166 9.33 15.39 16.38
N LEU A 167 9.15 14.19 15.86
CA LEU A 167 10.22 13.26 15.54
C LEU A 167 10.52 13.14 14.05
N ASP A 168 9.70 13.76 13.21
CA ASP A 168 9.72 13.62 11.73
C ASP A 168 9.72 12.13 11.31
N GLN A 169 8.74 11.38 11.83
CA GLN A 169 8.63 9.93 11.65
C GLN A 169 7.20 9.51 11.27
N ILE A 170 7.13 8.47 10.45
CA ILE A 170 5.91 7.76 10.08
C ILE A 170 5.85 6.44 10.84
#